data_cd6e9d84e0fedd22507f6bd3eeda7a4b
#
_entry.id   cd6e9d84e0fedd22507f6bd3eeda7a4b
#
_cell.length_a   1.000
_cell.length_b   1.000
_cell.length_c   1.000
_cell.angle_alpha   90.00
_cell.angle_beta   90.00
_cell.angle_gamma   90.00
#
_symmetry.space_group_name_H-M   'P 1'
#
loop_
_entity.id
_entity.type
_entity.pdbx_description
1 polymer ?
#
loop_
_entity_poly.entity_id
_entity_poly.type
_entity_poly.pdbx_seq_one_letter_code
_entity_poly.pdbx_strand_id
1 'polypeptide(L)'
;WATVSAILKKGSGWYASMGNDNAKGTKVWALSGNIKYNGLMEFDMSTTFHQVIEDVCGGISKKKELKIIHAGGVTGGFLPPSKANTALDYESLLDVGVLMGQASFAAYDESACVIDLAKFSVGFNEAETCGKCTPCRIGLTLIKNKLDDISEGRGKIEDLDKLQSLCEEINVTALCGLGETAVKAV
;
A
#
# COMPACT_ATOMS: atom_id res chain seq x y z
N TRP A 1 -1.39 21.97 2.63
CA TRP A 1 -1.57 23.35 3.09
C TRP A 1 -0.32 23.87 3.82
N ALA A 2 0.32 23.07 4.68
CA ALA A 2 1.49 23.52 5.46
C ALA A 2 2.67 24.02 4.61
N THR A 3 2.88 23.43 3.43
CA THR A 3 3.96 23.80 2.50
C THR A 3 3.73 25.14 1.77
N VAL A 4 2.48 25.62 1.70
CA VAL A 4 2.14 26.86 0.95
C VAL A 4 2.92 28.05 1.47
N SER A 5 3.01 28.24 2.78
CA SER A 5 3.76 29.36 3.37
C SER A 5 5.27 29.30 3.08
N ALA A 6 5.84 28.11 3.01
CA ALA A 6 7.24 27.91 2.67
C ALA A 6 7.49 28.19 1.17
N ILE A 7 6.58 27.76 0.29
CA ILE A 7 6.65 28.03 -1.15
C ILE A 7 6.57 29.55 -1.42
N LEU A 8 5.64 30.24 -0.75
CA LEU A 8 5.51 31.69 -0.91
C LEU A 8 6.76 32.46 -0.45
N LYS A 9 7.43 31.97 0.60
CA LYS A 9 8.68 32.58 1.10
C LYS A 9 9.90 32.25 0.25
N LYS A 10 10.05 31.03 -0.20
CA LYS A 10 11.27 30.52 -0.86
C LYS A 10 11.16 30.47 -2.38
N GLY A 11 9.95 30.63 -2.91
CA GLY A 11 9.65 30.57 -4.34
C GLY A 11 9.31 29.17 -4.84
N SER A 12 8.60 29.14 -5.97
CA SER A 12 8.18 27.88 -6.61
C SER A 12 9.36 27.04 -7.11
N GLY A 13 10.42 27.69 -7.60
CA GLY A 13 11.64 27.02 -8.07
C GLY A 13 12.33 26.21 -6.97
N TRP A 14 12.34 26.73 -5.73
CA TRP A 14 12.85 25.98 -4.58
C TRP A 14 12.05 24.69 -4.34
N TYR A 15 10.73 24.75 -4.36
CA TYR A 15 9.91 23.55 -4.16
C TYR A 15 10.04 22.55 -5.31
N ALA A 16 10.09 23.07 -6.54
CA ALA A 16 10.25 22.25 -7.74
C ALA A 16 11.65 21.64 -7.91
N SER A 17 12.66 22.10 -7.15
CA SER A 17 14.00 21.49 -7.13
C SER A 17 14.08 20.19 -6.32
N MET A 18 13.04 19.87 -5.53
CA MET A 18 12.90 18.60 -4.80
C MET A 18 11.96 17.68 -5.58
N GLY A 19 12.15 16.38 -5.46
CA GLY A 19 11.38 15.38 -6.18
C GLY A 19 11.98 15.01 -7.53
N ASN A 20 11.20 14.28 -8.33
CA ASN A 20 11.55 13.84 -9.67
C ASN A 20 10.70 14.58 -10.73
N ASP A 21 10.80 14.19 -12.00
CA ASP A 21 10.05 14.85 -13.07
C ASP A 21 8.53 14.65 -12.96
N ASN A 22 8.10 13.51 -12.42
CA ASN A 22 6.69 13.15 -12.25
C ASN A 22 6.06 13.82 -11.03
N ALA A 23 6.84 14.01 -9.95
CA ALA A 23 6.33 14.57 -8.70
C ALA A 23 7.34 15.49 -8.05
N LYS A 24 6.97 16.75 -7.86
CA LYS A 24 7.81 17.77 -7.24
C LYS A 24 7.51 17.91 -5.75
N GLY A 25 8.52 18.31 -4.99
CA GLY A 25 8.42 18.60 -3.57
C GLY A 25 8.61 17.40 -2.68
N THR A 26 8.06 17.51 -1.48
CA THR A 26 8.20 16.53 -0.39
C THR A 26 6.84 16.04 0.09
N LYS A 27 6.84 14.89 0.77
CA LYS A 27 5.65 14.35 1.44
C LYS A 27 6.02 13.71 2.77
N VAL A 28 5.15 13.88 3.77
CA VAL A 28 5.28 13.20 5.05
C VAL A 28 4.71 11.78 4.92
N TRP A 29 5.48 10.81 5.37
CA TRP A 29 5.13 9.39 5.38
C TRP A 29 5.04 8.85 6.79
N ALA A 30 4.05 8.01 7.06
CA ALA A 30 3.94 7.21 8.27
C ALA A 30 4.59 5.84 8.02
N LEU A 31 5.64 5.55 8.81
CA LEU A 31 6.47 4.36 8.67
C LEU A 31 6.24 3.40 9.84
N SER A 32 5.99 2.13 9.52
CA SER A 32 5.65 1.11 10.51
C SER A 32 6.12 -0.29 10.10
N GLY A 33 5.81 -1.28 10.92
CA GLY A 33 6.13 -2.68 10.66
C GLY A 33 7.38 -3.18 11.40
N ASN A 34 8.09 -4.12 10.81
CA ASN A 34 9.26 -4.75 11.41
C ASN A 34 10.56 -3.98 11.17
N ILE A 35 10.51 -2.70 10.89
CA ILE A 35 11.67 -1.81 10.78
C ILE A 35 12.19 -1.39 12.16
N LYS A 36 13.47 -0.98 12.23
CA LYS A 36 14.09 -0.64 13.49
C LYS A 36 13.57 0.68 14.07
N TYR A 37 13.35 1.69 13.23
CA TYR A 37 12.84 2.99 13.63
C TYR A 37 11.52 3.28 12.90
N ASN A 38 10.43 3.31 13.65
CA ASN A 38 9.09 3.66 13.19
C ASN A 38 8.81 5.15 13.46
N GLY A 39 7.92 5.77 12.70
CA GLY A 39 7.49 7.13 12.96
C GLY A 39 6.98 7.88 11.75
N LEU A 40 6.91 9.20 11.87
CA LEU A 40 6.58 10.12 10.78
C LEU A 40 7.87 10.75 10.26
N MET A 41 8.07 10.70 8.94
CA MET A 41 9.26 11.26 8.30
C MET A 41 8.86 11.95 6.99
N GLU A 42 9.55 13.04 6.66
CA GLU A 42 9.35 13.76 5.42
C GLU A 42 10.44 13.41 4.42
N PHE A 43 10.03 13.03 3.22
CA PHE A 43 10.91 12.64 2.13
C PHE A 43 10.63 13.44 0.87
N ASP A 44 11.66 13.61 0.09
CA ASP A 44 11.60 14.01 -1.31
C ASP A 44 10.91 12.91 -2.13
N MET A 45 10.12 13.31 -3.13
CA MET A 45 9.32 12.40 -3.96
C MET A 45 10.16 11.48 -4.86
N SER A 46 11.46 11.68 -4.97
CA SER A 46 12.38 10.77 -5.68
C SER A 46 12.93 9.65 -4.79
N THR A 47 12.72 9.72 -3.47
CA THR A 47 13.20 8.72 -2.51
C THR A 47 12.51 7.37 -2.73
N THR A 48 13.26 6.26 -2.61
CA THR A 48 12.73 4.90 -2.78
C THR A 48 12.41 4.23 -1.44
N PHE A 49 11.56 3.19 -1.46
CA PHE A 49 11.34 2.36 -0.26
C PHE A 49 12.65 1.79 0.29
N HIS A 50 13.54 1.33 -0.59
CA HIS A 50 14.83 0.77 -0.18
C HIS A 50 15.63 1.77 0.63
N GLN A 51 15.82 2.99 0.12
CA GLN A 51 16.54 4.05 0.83
C GLN A 51 15.89 4.36 2.19
N VAL A 52 14.56 4.46 2.24
CA VAL A 52 13.88 4.72 3.51
C VAL A 52 14.05 3.58 4.48
N ILE A 53 13.87 2.33 4.05
CA ILE A 53 13.97 1.16 4.93
C ILE A 53 15.40 1.01 5.46
N GLU A 54 16.42 1.07 4.59
CA GLU A 54 17.80 0.80 4.98
C GLU A 54 18.49 2.00 5.62
N ASP A 55 18.45 3.17 4.94
CA ASP A 55 19.26 4.33 5.36
C ASP A 55 18.61 5.12 6.49
N VAL A 56 17.26 5.19 6.51
CA VAL A 56 16.53 6.01 7.47
C VAL A 56 15.98 5.19 8.63
N CYS A 57 15.30 4.08 8.32
CA CYS A 57 14.68 3.23 9.35
C CYS A 57 15.67 2.23 9.99
N GLY A 58 16.92 2.16 9.49
CA GLY A 58 17.97 1.29 10.02
C GLY A 58 17.77 -0.19 9.70
N GLY A 59 17.04 -0.48 8.62
CA GLY A 59 16.77 -1.82 8.12
C GLY A 59 15.68 -2.57 8.89
N ILE A 60 15.48 -3.82 8.50
CA ILE A 60 14.55 -4.73 9.18
C ILE A 60 15.09 -5.12 10.54
N SER A 61 14.22 -5.09 11.55
CA SER A 61 14.56 -5.42 12.94
C SER A 61 15.10 -6.85 13.08
N LYS A 62 15.98 -7.05 14.09
CA LYS A 62 16.52 -8.37 14.44
C LYS A 62 17.31 -9.07 13.32
N LYS A 63 17.84 -8.30 12.37
CA LYS A 63 18.62 -8.82 11.22
C LYS A 63 17.85 -9.85 10.37
N LYS A 64 16.55 -9.69 10.28
CA LYS A 64 15.69 -10.48 9.43
C LYS A 64 15.62 -9.88 8.03
N GLU A 65 15.10 -10.65 7.06
CA GLU A 65 14.96 -10.22 5.69
C GLU A 65 13.61 -9.55 5.44
N LEU A 66 13.59 -8.54 4.58
CA LEU A 66 12.35 -7.93 4.10
C LEU A 66 11.58 -8.96 3.26
N LYS A 67 10.32 -9.21 3.61
CA LYS A 67 9.43 -10.10 2.87
C LYS A 67 8.44 -9.34 2.00
N ILE A 68 7.84 -8.28 2.52
CA ILE A 68 6.79 -7.53 1.82
C ILE A 68 6.70 -6.10 2.34
N ILE A 69 6.35 -5.18 1.46
CA ILE A 69 6.04 -3.79 1.78
C ILE A 69 4.54 -3.58 1.52
N HIS A 70 3.81 -3.14 2.52
CA HIS A 70 2.43 -2.70 2.38
C HIS A 70 2.41 -1.18 2.31
N ALA A 71 2.03 -0.60 1.20
CA ALA A 71 2.05 0.85 1.00
C ALA A 71 0.66 1.40 0.68
N GLY A 72 0.41 2.65 1.08
CA GLY A 72 -0.83 3.36 0.80
C GLY A 72 -2.02 3.02 1.71
N GLY A 73 -1.79 2.25 2.79
CA GLY A 73 -2.83 1.80 3.71
C GLY A 73 -3.68 0.67 3.14
N VAL A 74 -4.82 0.41 3.77
CA VAL A 74 -5.69 -0.76 3.48
C VAL A 74 -6.25 -0.84 2.07
N THR A 75 -6.21 0.25 1.33
CA THR A 75 -6.61 0.33 -0.10
C THR A 75 -5.41 0.47 -1.04
N GLY A 76 -4.20 0.50 -0.51
CA GLY A 76 -2.97 0.74 -1.25
C GLY A 76 -2.51 -0.45 -2.06
N GLY A 77 -1.84 -1.38 -1.42
CA GLY A 77 -1.37 -2.63 -2.04
C GLY A 77 -0.06 -3.15 -1.44
N PHE A 78 0.37 -4.31 -1.91
CA PHE A 78 1.56 -4.99 -1.45
C PHE A 78 2.64 -5.05 -2.54
N LEU A 79 3.89 -4.88 -2.13
CA LEU A 79 5.06 -4.95 -3.00
C LEU A 79 6.06 -5.99 -2.50
N PRO A 80 6.58 -6.85 -3.38
CA PRO A 80 7.69 -7.74 -3.02
C PRO A 80 9.00 -6.95 -2.87
N PRO A 81 10.02 -7.51 -2.20
CA PRO A 81 11.33 -6.87 -2.03
C PRO A 81 12.00 -6.45 -3.34
N SER A 82 11.75 -7.18 -4.43
CA SER A 82 12.27 -6.85 -5.77
C SER A 82 11.79 -5.50 -6.31
N LYS A 83 10.72 -4.95 -5.74
CA LYS A 83 10.17 -3.62 -6.07
C LYS A 83 10.53 -2.55 -5.04
N ALA A 84 11.43 -2.82 -4.10
CA ALA A 84 11.83 -1.85 -3.07
C ALA A 84 12.53 -0.60 -3.66
N ASN A 85 13.05 -0.64 -4.88
CA ASN A 85 13.62 0.53 -5.57
C ASN A 85 12.59 1.41 -6.26
N THR A 86 11.29 1.16 -6.10
CA THR A 86 10.23 2.05 -6.57
C THR A 86 10.26 3.36 -5.80
N ALA A 87 10.18 4.49 -6.50
CA ALA A 87 10.13 5.81 -5.89
C ALA A 87 8.78 6.04 -5.19
N LEU A 88 8.80 6.88 -4.14
CA LEU A 88 7.64 7.22 -3.33
C LEU A 88 6.78 8.32 -3.98
N ASP A 89 6.63 8.28 -5.30
CA ASP A 89 5.76 9.17 -6.06
C ASP A 89 4.50 8.47 -6.57
N TYR A 90 3.52 9.25 -7.02
CA TYR A 90 2.20 8.75 -7.41
C TYR A 90 2.26 7.81 -8.63
N GLU A 91 3.02 8.17 -9.66
CA GLU A 91 3.08 7.44 -10.92
C GLU A 91 3.88 6.15 -10.77
N SER A 92 5.06 6.23 -10.15
CA SER A 92 5.91 5.06 -9.90
C SER A 92 5.21 4.00 -9.05
N LEU A 93 4.42 4.42 -8.05
CA LEU A 93 3.60 3.51 -7.24
C LEU A 93 2.47 2.89 -8.05
N LEU A 94 1.79 3.69 -8.88
CA LEU A 94 0.70 3.20 -9.73
C LEU A 94 1.20 2.18 -10.76
N ASP A 95 2.38 2.39 -11.34
CA ASP A 95 3.01 1.48 -12.30
C ASP A 95 3.30 0.09 -11.72
N VAL A 96 3.49 0.00 -10.41
CA VAL A 96 3.66 -1.29 -9.70
C VAL A 96 2.37 -1.78 -9.03
N GLY A 97 1.22 -1.17 -9.38
CA GLY A 97 -0.10 -1.60 -8.93
C GLY A 97 -0.51 -1.11 -7.54
N VAL A 98 0.25 -0.19 -6.93
CA VAL A 98 0.02 0.31 -5.56
C VAL A 98 -0.42 1.76 -5.60
N LEU A 99 -1.32 2.14 -4.70
CA LEU A 99 -1.72 3.52 -4.51
C LEU A 99 -0.92 4.16 -3.37
N MET A 100 -0.56 5.42 -3.52
CA MET A 100 0.08 6.18 -2.43
C MET A 100 -0.83 6.33 -1.20
N GLY A 101 -2.15 6.45 -1.41
CA GLY A 101 -3.12 6.65 -0.35
C GLY A 101 -2.77 7.83 0.55
N GLN A 102 -2.79 7.62 1.86
CA GLN A 102 -2.43 8.63 2.86
C GLN A 102 -0.91 8.79 3.07
N ALA A 103 -0.07 8.26 2.22
CA ALA A 103 1.38 8.21 2.37
C ALA A 103 1.80 7.49 3.67
N SER A 104 1.58 6.20 3.68
CA SER A 104 2.10 5.30 4.71
C SER A 104 2.64 4.04 4.08
N PHE A 105 3.62 3.43 4.73
CA PHE A 105 3.95 2.05 4.46
C PHE A 105 4.35 1.29 5.74
N ALA A 106 4.16 -0.02 5.67
CA ALA A 106 4.65 -0.95 6.66
C ALA A 106 5.54 -1.99 5.96
N ALA A 107 6.76 -2.17 6.46
CA ALA A 107 7.66 -3.20 5.98
C ALA A 107 7.63 -4.41 6.92
N TYR A 108 7.44 -5.59 6.35
CA TYR A 108 7.31 -6.84 7.11
C TYR A 108 8.44 -7.81 6.78
N ASP A 109 8.89 -8.52 7.81
CA ASP A 109 9.92 -9.56 7.70
C ASP A 109 9.36 -10.92 7.26
N GLU A 110 10.24 -11.92 7.14
CA GLU A 110 9.90 -13.27 6.70
C GLU A 110 8.87 -14.00 7.60
N SER A 111 8.63 -13.52 8.81
CA SER A 111 7.63 -14.13 9.72
C SER A 111 6.19 -13.71 9.40
N ALA A 112 5.99 -12.67 8.58
CA ALA A 112 4.65 -12.22 8.24
C ALA A 112 3.94 -13.19 7.29
N CYS A 113 2.66 -13.44 7.55
CA CYS A 113 1.79 -14.17 6.64
C CYS A 113 1.11 -13.19 5.68
N VAL A 114 1.37 -13.31 4.38
CA VAL A 114 0.78 -12.42 3.38
C VAL A 114 -0.74 -12.57 3.28
N ILE A 115 -1.25 -13.77 3.53
CA ILE A 115 -2.70 -14.04 3.54
C ILE A 115 -3.37 -13.29 4.69
N ASP A 116 -2.77 -13.30 5.89
CA ASP A 116 -3.32 -12.58 7.04
C ASP A 116 -3.31 -11.06 6.83
N LEU A 117 -2.27 -10.53 6.16
CA LEU A 117 -2.21 -9.12 5.79
C LEU A 117 -3.31 -8.75 4.77
N ALA A 118 -3.53 -9.60 3.76
CA ALA A 118 -4.61 -9.42 2.79
C ALA A 118 -5.99 -9.51 3.47
N LYS A 119 -6.20 -10.49 4.36
CA LYS A 119 -7.42 -10.62 5.18
C LYS A 119 -7.70 -9.36 5.99
N PHE A 120 -6.67 -8.82 6.65
CA PHE A 120 -6.82 -7.59 7.42
C PHE A 120 -7.30 -6.43 6.54
N SER A 121 -6.67 -6.23 5.38
CA SER A 121 -7.02 -5.14 4.46
C SER A 121 -8.43 -5.30 3.90
N VAL A 122 -8.80 -6.49 3.44
CA VAL A 122 -10.15 -6.78 2.93
C VAL A 122 -11.19 -6.67 4.03
N GLY A 123 -10.92 -7.20 5.22
CA GLY A 123 -11.83 -7.12 6.37
C GLY A 123 -12.11 -5.69 6.81
N PHE A 124 -11.09 -4.83 6.78
CA PHE A 124 -11.27 -3.41 7.03
C PHE A 124 -12.18 -2.78 5.96
N ASN A 125 -11.90 -3.01 4.68
CA ASN A 125 -12.70 -2.46 3.58
C ASN A 125 -14.15 -3.00 3.59
N GLU A 126 -14.35 -4.27 3.98
CA GLU A 126 -15.68 -4.86 4.19
C GLU A 126 -16.46 -4.13 5.28
N ALA A 127 -15.81 -3.81 6.40
CA ALA A 127 -16.45 -3.09 7.51
C ALA A 127 -16.79 -1.63 7.16
N GLU A 128 -15.97 -0.99 6.33
CA GLU A 128 -16.13 0.42 5.94
C GLU A 128 -17.00 0.62 4.69
N THR A 129 -17.41 -0.44 4.00
CA THR A 129 -18.25 -0.30 2.81
C THR A 129 -19.63 0.28 3.16
N CYS A 130 -20.11 1.19 2.33
CA CYS A 130 -21.47 1.73 2.48
C CYS A 130 -22.58 0.71 2.13
N GLY A 131 -22.23 -0.44 1.56
CA GLY A 131 -23.16 -1.52 1.18
C GLY A 131 -24.08 -1.23 0.00
N LYS A 132 -23.91 -0.09 -0.71
CA LYS A 132 -24.82 0.31 -1.78
C LYS A 132 -24.73 -0.60 -3.01
N CYS A 133 -23.53 -0.85 -3.53
CA CYS A 133 -23.35 -1.66 -4.73
C CYS A 133 -23.01 -3.12 -4.39
N THR A 134 -23.52 -4.03 -5.20
CA THR A 134 -23.33 -5.49 -5.00
C THR A 134 -21.87 -5.93 -5.04
N PRO A 135 -21.01 -5.44 -5.96
CA PRO A 135 -19.61 -5.83 -6.00
C PRO A 135 -18.90 -5.65 -4.65
N CYS A 136 -19.07 -4.51 -4.02
CA CYS A 136 -18.47 -4.23 -2.72
C CYS A 136 -19.17 -5.02 -1.60
N ARG A 137 -20.51 -4.92 -1.50
CA ARG A 137 -21.29 -5.55 -0.41
C ARG A 137 -21.14 -7.07 -0.33
N ILE A 138 -21.18 -7.74 -1.46
CA ILE A 138 -21.11 -9.21 -1.52
C ILE A 138 -19.69 -9.67 -1.85
N GLY A 139 -19.02 -9.01 -2.79
CA GLY A 139 -17.72 -9.43 -3.28
C GLY A 139 -16.62 -9.41 -2.20
N LEU A 140 -16.56 -8.36 -1.37
CA LEU A 140 -15.57 -8.31 -0.28
C LEU A 140 -15.77 -9.42 0.74
N THR A 141 -17.02 -9.75 1.09
CA THR A 141 -17.33 -10.88 1.96
C THR A 141 -16.91 -12.22 1.34
N LEU A 142 -17.11 -12.41 0.03
CA LEU A 142 -16.67 -13.62 -0.67
C LEU A 142 -15.14 -13.74 -0.70
N ILE A 143 -14.42 -12.65 -0.97
CA ILE A 143 -12.95 -12.62 -0.93
C ILE A 143 -12.46 -12.96 0.48
N LYS A 144 -13.00 -12.31 1.51
CA LYS A 144 -12.62 -12.55 2.89
C LYS A 144 -12.81 -14.01 3.30
N ASN A 145 -13.98 -14.60 3.02
CA ASN A 145 -14.25 -16.01 3.31
C ASN A 145 -13.25 -16.93 2.59
N LYS A 146 -12.88 -16.60 1.37
CA LYS A 146 -11.91 -17.38 0.60
C LYS A 146 -10.49 -17.27 1.20
N LEU A 147 -10.08 -16.07 1.63
CA LEU A 147 -8.82 -15.86 2.33
C LEU A 147 -8.81 -16.57 3.70
N ASP A 148 -9.95 -16.63 4.40
CA ASP A 148 -10.12 -17.40 5.64
C ASP A 148 -9.89 -18.89 5.39
N ASP A 149 -10.51 -19.47 4.35
CA ASP A 149 -10.29 -20.87 3.97
C ASP A 149 -8.81 -21.15 3.68
N ILE A 150 -8.14 -20.27 2.93
CA ILE A 150 -6.71 -20.43 2.61
C ILE A 150 -5.87 -20.38 3.89
N SER A 151 -6.10 -19.38 4.76
CA SER A 151 -5.30 -19.22 5.99
C SER A 151 -5.49 -20.35 6.99
N GLU A 152 -6.64 -21.06 6.95
CA GLU A 152 -6.94 -22.20 7.79
C GLU A 152 -6.58 -23.55 7.14
N GLY A 153 -5.89 -23.53 5.99
CA GLY A 153 -5.44 -24.74 5.29
C GLY A 153 -6.53 -25.50 4.54
N ARG A 154 -7.70 -24.90 4.32
CA ARG A 154 -8.79 -25.47 3.50
C ARG A 154 -8.77 -25.00 2.05
N GLY A 155 -7.88 -24.05 1.72
CA GLY A 155 -7.75 -23.50 0.38
C GLY A 155 -7.26 -24.51 -0.64
N LYS A 156 -7.62 -24.28 -1.90
CA LYS A 156 -7.19 -25.05 -3.07
C LYS A 156 -6.49 -24.12 -4.05
N ILE A 157 -5.64 -24.69 -4.91
CA ILE A 157 -4.91 -23.87 -5.90
C ILE A 157 -5.86 -23.11 -6.84
N GLU A 158 -6.99 -23.71 -7.19
CA GLU A 158 -8.01 -23.08 -8.03
C GLU A 158 -8.69 -21.85 -7.37
N ASP A 159 -8.52 -21.70 -6.06
CA ASP A 159 -9.07 -20.56 -5.34
C ASP A 159 -8.31 -19.26 -5.64
N LEU A 160 -7.06 -19.37 -6.09
CA LEU A 160 -6.27 -18.19 -6.54
C LEU A 160 -6.88 -17.59 -7.80
N ASP A 161 -7.22 -18.42 -8.79
CA ASP A 161 -7.86 -17.95 -10.03
C ASP A 161 -9.23 -17.30 -9.74
N LYS A 162 -9.99 -17.88 -8.81
CA LYS A 162 -11.29 -17.33 -8.39
C LYS A 162 -11.12 -15.98 -7.66
N LEU A 163 -10.12 -15.87 -6.79
CA LEU A 163 -9.81 -14.61 -6.12
C LEU A 163 -9.44 -13.53 -7.13
N GLN A 164 -8.55 -13.85 -8.06
CA GLN A 164 -8.16 -12.92 -9.12
C GLN A 164 -9.37 -12.43 -9.92
N SER A 165 -10.19 -13.36 -10.46
CA SER A 165 -11.38 -13.01 -11.24
C SER A 165 -12.35 -12.14 -10.44
N LEU A 166 -12.59 -12.48 -9.18
CA LEU A 166 -13.50 -11.72 -8.31
C LEU A 166 -12.96 -10.32 -8.01
N CYS A 167 -11.65 -10.17 -7.79
CA CYS A 167 -11.01 -8.87 -7.61
C CYS A 167 -11.12 -8.00 -8.86
N GLU A 168 -10.89 -8.58 -10.05
CA GLU A 168 -11.04 -7.87 -11.32
C GLU A 168 -12.48 -7.40 -11.54
N GLU A 169 -13.48 -8.27 -11.28
CA GLU A 169 -14.90 -7.90 -11.38
C GLU A 169 -15.28 -6.77 -10.43
N ILE A 170 -14.84 -6.82 -9.17
CA ILE A 170 -15.12 -5.77 -8.18
C ILE A 170 -14.47 -4.46 -8.61
N ASN A 171 -13.22 -4.50 -9.05
CA ASN A 171 -12.47 -3.31 -9.48
C ASN A 171 -13.20 -2.56 -10.60
N VAL A 172 -13.73 -3.26 -11.62
CA VAL A 172 -14.36 -2.62 -12.78
C VAL A 172 -15.84 -2.33 -12.61
N THR A 173 -16.53 -2.96 -11.64
CA THR A 173 -17.99 -2.81 -11.47
C THR A 173 -18.39 -2.03 -10.23
N ALA A 174 -17.44 -1.72 -9.34
CA ALA A 174 -17.71 -0.89 -8.18
C ALA A 174 -18.07 0.55 -8.60
N LEU A 175 -18.94 1.19 -7.82
CA LEU A 175 -19.45 2.53 -8.13
C LEU A 175 -18.63 3.68 -7.56
N CYS A 176 -17.56 3.39 -6.85
CA CYS A 176 -16.71 4.42 -6.22
C CYS A 176 -15.30 3.89 -5.92
N GLY A 177 -14.40 4.83 -5.65
CA GLY A 177 -12.98 4.54 -5.41
C GLY A 177 -12.70 3.56 -4.27
N LEU A 178 -13.56 3.46 -3.24
CA LEU A 178 -13.37 2.45 -2.20
C LEU A 178 -13.47 1.04 -2.79
N GLY A 179 -14.53 0.74 -3.54
CA GLY A 179 -14.70 -0.58 -4.15
C GLY A 179 -13.63 -0.89 -5.19
N GLU A 180 -13.28 0.08 -6.04
CA GLU A 180 -12.22 -0.06 -7.05
C GLU A 180 -10.85 -0.40 -6.41
N THR A 181 -10.59 0.09 -5.21
CA THR A 181 -9.29 -0.07 -4.57
C THR A 181 -9.25 -1.12 -3.44
N ALA A 182 -10.40 -1.51 -2.91
CA ALA A 182 -10.51 -2.43 -1.77
C ALA A 182 -9.87 -3.80 -2.00
N VAL A 183 -9.72 -4.20 -3.26
CA VAL A 183 -9.18 -5.51 -3.68
C VAL A 183 -7.69 -5.49 -4.02
N LYS A 184 -7.04 -4.32 -3.96
CA LYS A 184 -5.61 -4.18 -4.31
C LYS A 184 -4.66 -4.91 -3.37
N ALA A 185 -5.14 -5.31 -2.20
CA ALA A 185 -4.37 -6.08 -1.23
C ALA A 185 -4.44 -7.60 -1.46
N VAL A 186 -5.17 -8.08 -2.46
CA VAL A 186 -5.34 -9.48 -2.85
C VAL A 186 -4.67 -9.78 -4.16
#